data_c0d05e9daa748e6b99b591f594f59cae
#
_entry.id   c0d05e9daa748e6b99b591f594f59cae
#
_cell.length_a   1.000
_cell.length_b   1.000
_cell.length_c   1.000
_cell.angle_alpha   90.00
_cell.angle_beta   90.00
_cell.angle_gamma   90.00
#
_symmetry.space_group_name_H-M   'P 1'
#
loop_
_entity.id
_entity.type
_entity.pdbx_description
1 polymer ?
#
loop_
_entity_poly.entity_id
_entity_poly.type
_entity_poly.pdbx_seq_one_letter_code
_entity_poly.pdbx_strand_id
1 'polypeptide(L)'
;MLSTNRPKESCALARFVGRAMALAMNRVLVSLIPVILLGACASTPGEYPSLARRPIERVTGTLTPPPPPPAPAPVDPAIARQLDSLLDRVRAADARFQAREGAVRRTIAAASGAAKSSEAWSVAMVNLTDLDVARSEAMVALADIDAIYAASRIEGEPASEAKAARDAASALVAAQDKVIAELQGQLAP
;
A
#
# COMPACT_ATOMS: atom_id res chain seq x y z
N MET A 1 5.61 80.11 26.09
CA MET A 1 4.38 79.32 25.97
C MET A 1 4.79 77.90 25.70
N LEU A 2 4.75 77.09 26.75
CA LEU A 2 5.06 75.63 26.71
C LEU A 2 3.81 74.84 26.32
N SER A 3 3.86 74.03 25.30
CA SER A 3 2.81 73.08 25.02
C SER A 3 3.42 71.64 25.06
N THR A 4 3.11 71.00 26.16
CA THR A 4 3.38 69.57 26.44
C THR A 4 2.42 68.72 25.65
N ASN A 5 2.95 67.86 24.73
CA ASN A 5 2.17 66.84 24.10
C ASN A 5 2.91 65.49 24.22
N ARG A 6 2.63 64.74 25.30
CA ARG A 6 2.88 63.31 25.44
C ARG A 6 1.70 62.68 26.17
N PRO A 7 0.85 61.95 25.48
CA PRO A 7 0.69 60.58 25.89
C PRO A 7 0.18 59.68 24.73
N LYS A 8 1.00 59.32 23.77
CA LYS A 8 0.61 58.30 22.77
C LYS A 8 1.51 57.06 22.76
N GLU A 9 2.68 57.10 23.38
CA GLU A 9 3.63 56.00 23.35
C GLU A 9 3.37 54.94 24.42
N SER A 10 2.76 55.28 25.56
CA SER A 10 2.50 54.32 26.65
C SER A 10 1.43 53.26 26.31
N CYS A 11 0.52 53.59 25.38
CA CYS A 11 -0.55 52.65 25.01
C CYS A 11 -0.11 51.57 24.02
N ALA A 12 0.94 51.83 23.22
CA ALA A 12 1.49 50.89 22.27
C ALA A 12 2.31 49.79 22.97
N LEU A 13 3.10 50.17 23.98
CA LEU A 13 3.90 49.22 24.77
C LEU A 13 3.05 48.22 25.55
N ALA A 14 1.95 48.71 26.19
CA ALA A 14 1.03 47.87 26.95
C ALA A 14 0.33 46.80 26.05
N ARG A 15 0.00 47.16 24.81
CA ARG A 15 -0.58 46.19 23.84
C ARG A 15 0.43 45.18 23.34
N PHE A 16 1.70 45.53 23.24
CA PHE A 16 2.75 44.62 22.77
C PHE A 16 3.11 43.56 23.84
N VAL A 17 3.21 43.97 25.09
CA VAL A 17 3.48 43.07 26.23
C VAL A 17 2.30 42.12 26.46
N GLY A 18 1.07 42.56 26.38
CA GLY A 18 -0.11 41.71 26.51
C GLY A 18 -0.21 40.63 25.41
N ARG A 19 0.15 40.98 24.19
CA ARG A 19 0.16 40.04 23.06
C ARG A 19 1.29 39.01 23.14
N ALA A 20 2.46 39.40 23.62
CA ALA A 20 3.59 38.46 23.84
C ALA A 20 3.28 37.47 24.96
N MET A 21 2.61 37.92 26.03
CA MET A 21 2.24 37.05 27.16
C MET A 21 1.12 36.08 26.80
N ALA A 22 0.14 36.48 25.97
CA ALA A 22 -0.92 35.62 25.47
C ALA A 22 -0.39 34.54 24.50
N LEU A 23 0.59 34.85 23.66
CA LEU A 23 1.25 33.90 22.76
C LEU A 23 2.12 32.88 23.51
N ALA A 24 2.80 33.30 24.58
CA ALA A 24 3.58 32.40 25.41
C ALA A 24 2.69 31.43 26.19
N MET A 25 1.57 31.91 26.75
CA MET A 25 0.60 31.08 27.48
C MET A 25 -0.08 30.05 26.58
N ASN A 26 -0.39 30.45 25.34
CA ASN A 26 -0.99 29.52 24.37
C ASN A 26 0.01 28.43 23.91
N ARG A 27 1.28 28.74 23.79
CA ARG A 27 2.33 27.74 23.46
C ARG A 27 2.53 26.71 24.59
N VAL A 28 2.45 27.13 25.83
CA VAL A 28 2.55 26.22 26.99
C VAL A 28 1.32 25.32 27.06
N LEU A 29 0.11 25.84 26.82
CA LEU A 29 -1.10 25.03 26.80
C LEU A 29 -1.09 23.99 25.67
N VAL A 30 -0.66 24.35 24.46
CA VAL A 30 -0.58 23.43 23.31
C VAL A 30 0.47 22.34 23.54
N SER A 31 1.55 22.65 24.27
CA SER A 31 2.58 21.66 24.61
C SER A 31 2.19 20.69 25.73
N LEU A 32 1.23 21.06 26.59
CA LEU A 32 0.75 20.18 27.67
C LEU A 32 -0.31 19.16 27.19
N ILE A 33 -1.05 19.46 26.14
CA ILE A 33 -2.11 18.58 25.64
C ILE A 33 -1.57 17.18 25.22
N PRO A 34 -0.46 17.04 24.47
CA PRO A 34 0.04 15.72 24.10
C PRO A 34 0.57 14.91 25.31
N VAL A 35 1.05 15.58 26.35
CA VAL A 35 1.53 14.87 27.58
C VAL A 35 0.37 14.26 28.35
N ILE A 36 -0.77 14.93 28.40
CA ILE A 36 -1.98 14.41 29.07
C ILE A 36 -2.59 13.25 28.26
N LEU A 37 -2.54 13.32 26.93
CA LEU A 37 -3.05 12.24 26.09
C LEU A 37 -2.19 10.95 26.12
N LEU A 38 -0.90 11.06 26.38
CA LEU A 38 -0.05 9.88 26.57
C LEU A 38 -0.29 9.19 27.92
N GLY A 39 -0.73 9.90 28.94
CA GLY A 39 -1.07 9.33 30.26
C GLY A 39 -2.38 8.53 30.29
N ALA A 40 -3.29 8.74 29.32
CA ALA A 40 -4.57 8.04 29.25
C ALA A 40 -4.44 6.56 28.84
N CYS A 41 -3.29 6.13 28.31
CA CYS A 41 -3.01 4.73 27.96
C CYS A 41 -2.28 3.96 29.08
N ALA A 42 -2.01 4.59 30.22
CA ALA A 42 -1.45 3.89 31.37
C ALA A 42 -2.56 3.08 32.02
N SER A 43 -2.66 1.80 31.67
CA SER A 43 -3.55 0.85 32.32
C SER A 43 -3.22 0.78 33.79
N THR A 44 -4.26 0.70 34.62
CA THR A 44 -4.15 0.62 36.08
C THR A 44 -3.25 -0.56 36.48
N PRO A 45 -2.23 -0.36 37.35
CA PRO A 45 -1.41 -1.46 37.84
C PRO A 45 -2.30 -2.48 38.54
N GLY A 46 -2.38 -3.69 38.02
CA GLY A 46 -3.11 -4.80 38.69
C GLY A 46 -4.18 -5.48 37.81
N GLU A 47 -4.56 -4.90 36.66
CA GLU A 47 -5.63 -5.44 35.83
C GLU A 47 -5.13 -6.39 34.71
N TYR A 48 -3.81 -6.57 34.59
CA TYR A 48 -3.27 -7.49 33.60
C TYR A 48 -3.26 -8.92 34.12
N PRO A 49 -3.67 -9.89 33.30
CA PRO A 49 -3.52 -11.30 33.64
C PRO A 49 -2.05 -11.61 33.96
N SER A 50 -1.81 -12.28 35.08
CA SER A 50 -0.47 -12.70 35.47
C SER A 50 0.17 -13.53 34.34
N LEU A 51 1.39 -13.15 33.93
CA LEU A 51 2.23 -13.94 33.01
C LEU A 51 2.91 -15.13 33.73
N ALA A 52 2.64 -15.34 35.02
CA ALA A 52 3.08 -16.52 35.72
C ALA A 52 2.48 -17.79 35.06
N ARG A 53 3.31 -18.80 34.87
CA ARG A 53 2.84 -20.09 34.33
C ARG A 53 1.70 -20.63 35.18
N ARG A 54 0.53 -20.80 34.59
CA ARG A 54 -0.61 -21.43 35.26
C ARG A 54 -0.32 -22.89 35.54
N PRO A 55 -0.90 -23.49 36.60
CA PRO A 55 -0.72 -24.91 36.89
C PRO A 55 -1.01 -25.84 35.72
N ILE A 56 -2.01 -25.47 34.87
CA ILE A 56 -2.38 -26.22 33.65
C ILE A 56 -1.32 -26.14 32.55
N GLU A 57 -0.45 -25.13 32.55
CA GLU A 57 0.64 -24.95 31.59
C GLU A 57 1.91 -25.75 32.02
N ARG A 58 1.89 -26.32 33.23
CA ARG A 58 2.93 -27.26 33.65
C ARG A 58 2.55 -28.62 33.11
N VAL A 59 2.96 -28.89 31.90
CA VAL A 59 2.81 -30.22 31.28
C VAL A 59 3.69 -31.18 32.08
N THR A 60 3.09 -31.86 33.03
CA THR A 60 3.69 -32.97 33.76
C THR A 60 3.12 -34.27 33.19
N GLY A 61 3.59 -34.66 32.02
CA GLY A 61 3.14 -35.89 31.38
C GLY A 61 3.92 -36.21 30.12
N THR A 62 3.79 -37.39 29.61
CA THR A 62 4.31 -37.83 28.31
C THR A 62 3.67 -36.97 27.22
N LEU A 63 4.51 -36.28 26.44
CA LEU A 63 4.07 -35.58 25.24
C LEU A 63 3.55 -36.62 24.24
N THR A 64 2.26 -36.89 24.25
CA THR A 64 1.64 -37.56 23.13
C THR A 64 1.64 -36.56 21.99
N PRO A 65 2.29 -36.82 20.85
CA PRO A 65 2.23 -35.90 19.70
C PRO A 65 0.76 -35.64 19.35
N PRO A 66 0.39 -34.39 19.10
CA PRO A 66 -0.96 -34.12 18.62
C PRO A 66 -1.22 -34.94 17.35
N PRO A 67 -2.44 -35.45 17.14
CA PRO A 67 -2.78 -36.14 15.92
C PRO A 67 -2.41 -35.23 14.72
N PRO A 68 -1.92 -35.82 13.61
CA PRO A 68 -1.64 -35.03 12.43
C PRO A 68 -2.86 -34.22 12.03
N PRO A 69 -2.64 -32.96 11.56
CA PRO A 69 -3.75 -32.14 11.08
C PRO A 69 -4.59 -32.93 10.07
N PRO A 70 -5.91 -32.80 10.08
CA PRO A 70 -6.75 -33.44 9.06
C PRO A 70 -6.28 -32.99 7.67
N ALA A 71 -6.34 -33.91 6.70
CA ALA A 71 -6.00 -33.57 5.32
C ALA A 71 -6.84 -32.38 4.86
N PRO A 72 -6.26 -31.43 4.10
CA PRO A 72 -7.02 -30.31 3.58
C PRO A 72 -8.25 -30.79 2.83
N ALA A 73 -9.41 -30.18 3.08
CA ALA A 73 -10.61 -30.47 2.31
C ALA A 73 -10.36 -30.16 0.82
N PRO A 74 -10.98 -30.89 -0.11
CA PRO A 74 -10.88 -30.58 -1.53
C PRO A 74 -11.52 -29.20 -1.82
N VAL A 75 -10.91 -28.43 -2.73
CA VAL A 75 -11.48 -27.17 -3.20
C VAL A 75 -12.76 -27.43 -3.98
N ASP A 76 -13.75 -26.54 -3.88
CA ASP A 76 -14.96 -26.61 -4.69
C ASP A 76 -14.60 -26.64 -6.19
N PRO A 77 -15.07 -27.62 -6.97
CA PRO A 77 -14.78 -27.69 -8.41
C PRO A 77 -15.25 -26.47 -9.21
N ALA A 78 -16.24 -25.71 -8.70
CA ALA A 78 -16.66 -24.46 -9.32
C ALA A 78 -15.62 -23.37 -9.15
N ILE A 79 -15.05 -23.24 -7.94
CA ILE A 79 -13.95 -22.30 -7.65
C ILE A 79 -12.71 -22.66 -8.46
N ALA A 80 -12.34 -23.95 -8.54
CA ALA A 80 -11.20 -24.39 -9.35
C ALA A 80 -11.36 -23.95 -10.82
N ARG A 81 -12.49 -24.22 -11.45
CA ARG A 81 -12.77 -23.77 -12.83
C ARG A 81 -12.74 -22.25 -13.00
N GLN A 82 -13.22 -21.51 -12.01
CA GLN A 82 -13.16 -20.05 -12.04
C GLN A 82 -11.71 -19.56 -11.99
N LEU A 83 -10.89 -20.11 -11.12
CA LEU A 83 -9.45 -19.80 -11.04
C LEU A 83 -8.72 -20.10 -12.35
N ASP A 84 -8.99 -21.26 -12.98
CA ASP A 84 -8.42 -21.61 -14.27
C ASP A 84 -8.78 -20.59 -15.35
N SER A 85 -10.06 -20.21 -15.43
CA SER A 85 -10.54 -19.18 -16.38
C SER A 85 -9.85 -17.83 -16.16
N LEU A 86 -9.66 -17.42 -14.91
CA LEU A 86 -8.98 -16.17 -14.57
C LEU A 86 -7.49 -16.23 -14.91
N LEU A 87 -6.82 -17.34 -14.64
CA LEU A 87 -5.44 -17.55 -15.04
C LEU A 87 -5.26 -17.51 -16.56
N ASP A 88 -6.20 -18.07 -17.32
CA ASP A 88 -6.16 -18.02 -18.78
C ASP A 88 -6.33 -16.58 -19.29
N ARG A 89 -7.15 -15.75 -18.61
CA ARG A 89 -7.24 -14.32 -18.92
C ARG A 89 -5.92 -13.59 -18.67
N VAL A 90 -5.25 -13.87 -17.54
CA VAL A 90 -3.92 -13.29 -17.23
C VAL A 90 -2.91 -13.70 -18.30
N ARG A 91 -2.84 -14.99 -18.66
CA ARG A 91 -1.92 -15.50 -19.70
C ARG A 91 -2.21 -14.88 -21.08
N ALA A 92 -3.48 -14.71 -21.43
CA ALA A 92 -3.86 -14.08 -22.69
C ALA A 92 -3.48 -12.59 -22.73
N ALA A 93 -3.61 -11.88 -21.61
CA ALA A 93 -3.15 -10.49 -21.49
C ALA A 93 -1.61 -10.42 -21.58
N ASP A 94 -0.90 -11.33 -20.94
CA ASP A 94 0.56 -11.42 -21.03
C ASP A 94 1.05 -11.73 -22.45
N ALA A 95 0.40 -12.63 -23.15
CA ALA A 95 0.71 -12.92 -24.54
C ALA A 95 0.54 -11.68 -25.45
N ARG A 96 -0.51 -10.87 -25.21
CA ARG A 96 -0.71 -9.60 -25.93
C ARG A 96 0.38 -8.58 -25.59
N PHE A 97 0.78 -8.49 -24.33
CA PHE A 97 1.87 -7.64 -23.88
C PHE A 97 3.17 -8.01 -24.60
N GLN A 98 3.57 -9.27 -24.54
CA GLN A 98 4.80 -9.77 -25.17
C GLN A 98 4.81 -9.59 -26.70
N ALA A 99 3.67 -9.79 -27.36
CA ALA A 99 3.55 -9.61 -28.81
C ALA A 99 3.81 -8.14 -29.23
N ARG A 100 3.52 -7.17 -28.36
CA ARG A 100 3.69 -5.73 -28.64
C ARG A 100 5.03 -5.19 -28.15
N GLU A 101 5.61 -5.77 -27.12
CA GLU A 101 6.81 -5.27 -26.44
C GLU A 101 7.95 -4.95 -27.42
N GLY A 102 8.26 -5.84 -28.33
CA GLY A 102 9.36 -5.64 -29.28
C GLY A 102 9.17 -4.44 -30.21
N ALA A 103 7.93 -4.16 -30.63
CA ALA A 103 7.62 -2.97 -31.43
C ALA A 103 7.72 -1.70 -30.59
N VAL A 104 7.19 -1.71 -29.37
CA VAL A 104 7.24 -0.58 -28.45
C VAL A 104 8.67 -0.22 -28.09
N ARG A 105 9.53 -1.21 -27.78
CA ARG A 105 10.96 -0.99 -27.53
C ARG A 105 11.65 -0.27 -28.68
N ARG A 106 11.39 -0.65 -29.93
CA ARG A 106 11.98 0.03 -31.11
C ARG A 106 11.51 1.47 -31.23
N THR A 107 10.21 1.73 -31.01
CA THR A 107 9.66 3.08 -31.08
C THR A 107 10.23 3.98 -29.99
N ILE A 108 10.37 3.47 -28.79
CA ILE A 108 10.97 4.20 -27.66
C ILE A 108 12.45 4.48 -27.90
N ALA A 109 13.22 3.51 -28.39
CA ALA A 109 14.63 3.71 -28.74
C ALA A 109 14.79 4.80 -29.83
N ALA A 110 13.90 4.85 -30.83
CA ALA A 110 13.91 5.91 -31.83
C ALA A 110 13.54 7.30 -31.29
N ALA A 111 12.80 7.38 -30.20
CA ALA A 111 12.41 8.61 -29.52
C ALA A 111 13.38 9.02 -28.40
N SER A 112 14.43 8.24 -28.13
CA SER A 112 15.40 8.53 -27.07
C SER A 112 16.09 9.88 -27.33
N GLY A 113 16.05 10.77 -26.30
CA GLY A 113 16.58 12.13 -26.41
C GLY A 113 15.72 13.11 -27.23
N ALA A 114 14.56 12.69 -27.71
CA ALA A 114 13.63 13.57 -28.42
C ALA A 114 12.96 14.55 -27.44
N ALA A 115 12.68 15.77 -27.91
CA ALA A 115 11.93 16.73 -27.10
C ALA A 115 10.50 16.21 -26.82
N LYS A 116 10.00 16.45 -25.60
CA LYS A 116 8.64 16.01 -25.19
C LYS A 116 7.50 16.51 -26.06
N SER A 117 7.72 17.58 -26.82
CA SER A 117 6.76 18.13 -27.79
C SER A 117 6.91 17.57 -29.20
N SER A 118 7.87 16.66 -29.44
CA SER A 118 8.09 16.09 -30.77
C SER A 118 7.09 14.99 -31.09
N GLU A 119 6.87 14.78 -32.38
CA GLU A 119 6.05 13.68 -32.88
C GLU A 119 6.58 12.31 -32.44
N ALA A 120 7.91 12.11 -32.53
CA ALA A 120 8.56 10.87 -32.12
C ALA A 120 8.27 10.52 -30.67
N TRP A 121 8.37 11.50 -29.76
CA TRP A 121 8.05 11.31 -28.35
C TRP A 121 6.56 10.97 -28.15
N SER A 122 5.67 11.68 -28.84
CA SER A 122 4.22 11.45 -28.73
C SER A 122 3.84 10.05 -29.22
N VAL A 123 4.42 9.60 -30.34
CA VAL A 123 4.20 8.24 -30.87
C VAL A 123 4.73 7.19 -29.89
N ALA A 124 5.89 7.40 -29.30
CA ALA A 124 6.44 6.49 -28.28
C ALA A 124 5.52 6.37 -27.05
N MET A 125 4.98 7.49 -26.57
CA MET A 125 4.02 7.50 -25.45
C MET A 125 2.74 6.74 -25.75
N VAL A 126 2.16 6.91 -26.97
CA VAL A 126 0.99 6.17 -27.39
C VAL A 126 1.26 4.66 -27.41
N ASN A 127 2.40 4.25 -27.99
CA ASN A 127 2.77 2.84 -28.03
C ASN A 127 3.00 2.26 -26.62
N LEU A 128 3.59 3.04 -25.69
CA LEU A 128 3.76 2.62 -24.30
C LEU A 128 2.40 2.40 -23.61
N THR A 129 1.42 3.25 -23.89
CA THR A 129 0.06 3.10 -23.37
C THR A 129 -0.60 1.78 -23.80
N ASP A 130 -0.26 1.26 -24.99
CA ASP A 130 -0.75 -0.04 -25.45
C ASP A 130 -0.27 -1.21 -24.57
N LEU A 131 0.96 -1.12 -24.02
CA LEU A 131 1.45 -2.10 -23.03
C LEU A 131 0.72 -1.93 -21.69
N ASP A 132 0.49 -0.71 -21.25
CA ASP A 132 -0.27 -0.42 -20.03
C ASP A 132 -1.70 -0.98 -20.09
N VAL A 133 -2.35 -0.93 -21.25
CA VAL A 133 -3.68 -1.53 -21.44
C VAL A 133 -3.62 -3.05 -21.24
N ALA A 134 -2.67 -3.74 -21.87
CA ALA A 134 -2.51 -5.18 -21.72
C ALA A 134 -2.21 -5.58 -20.26
N ARG A 135 -1.34 -4.84 -19.60
CA ARG A 135 -1.06 -5.01 -18.15
C ARG A 135 -2.31 -4.81 -17.30
N SER A 136 -3.10 -3.77 -17.58
CA SER A 136 -4.32 -3.47 -16.83
C SER A 136 -5.34 -4.61 -16.94
N GLU A 137 -5.45 -5.27 -18.08
CA GLU A 137 -6.29 -6.47 -18.26
C GLU A 137 -5.81 -7.64 -17.36
N ALA A 138 -4.50 -7.84 -17.24
CA ALA A 138 -3.93 -8.85 -16.35
C ALA A 138 -4.20 -8.51 -14.88
N MET A 139 -4.10 -7.22 -14.50
CA MET A 139 -4.38 -6.76 -13.13
C MET A 139 -5.85 -6.94 -12.74
N VAL A 140 -6.80 -6.72 -13.66
CA VAL A 140 -8.22 -6.96 -13.37
C VAL A 140 -8.45 -8.44 -13.05
N ALA A 141 -7.89 -9.34 -13.85
CA ALA A 141 -8.01 -10.77 -13.57
C ALA A 141 -7.29 -11.19 -12.28
N LEU A 142 -6.15 -10.60 -11.95
CA LEU A 142 -5.47 -10.79 -10.67
C LEU A 142 -6.33 -10.32 -9.49
N ALA A 143 -7.00 -9.19 -9.60
CA ALA A 143 -7.91 -8.69 -8.56
C ALA A 143 -9.08 -9.64 -8.31
N ASP A 144 -9.63 -10.26 -9.36
CA ASP A 144 -10.68 -11.28 -9.24
C ASP A 144 -10.13 -12.54 -8.51
N ILE A 145 -8.89 -12.96 -8.80
CA ILE A 145 -8.23 -14.08 -8.08
C ILE A 145 -7.98 -13.71 -6.62
N ASP A 146 -7.54 -12.48 -6.33
CA ASP A 146 -7.34 -11.98 -4.96
C ASP A 146 -8.65 -12.00 -4.15
N ALA A 147 -9.78 -11.66 -4.78
CA ALA A 147 -11.09 -11.72 -4.14
C ALA A 147 -11.46 -13.16 -3.74
N ILE A 148 -11.23 -14.13 -4.62
CA ILE A 148 -11.45 -15.56 -4.30
C ILE A 148 -10.54 -16.02 -3.16
N TYR A 149 -9.27 -15.67 -3.22
CA TYR A 149 -8.31 -16.01 -2.16
C TYR A 149 -8.73 -15.41 -0.80
N ALA A 150 -9.12 -14.13 -0.79
CA ALA A 150 -9.56 -13.46 0.42
C ALA A 150 -10.84 -14.09 1.00
N ALA A 151 -11.83 -14.41 0.16
CA ALA A 151 -13.07 -15.09 0.58
C ALA A 151 -12.75 -16.44 1.22
N SER A 152 -11.96 -17.29 0.56
CA SER A 152 -11.55 -18.59 1.12
C SER A 152 -10.86 -18.45 2.48
N ARG A 153 -10.02 -17.40 2.67
CA ARG A 153 -9.35 -17.15 3.96
C ARG A 153 -10.30 -16.70 5.05
N ILE A 154 -11.33 -15.93 4.72
CA ILE A 154 -12.33 -15.42 5.67
C ILE A 154 -13.27 -16.54 6.09
N GLU A 155 -13.67 -17.40 5.16
CA GLU A 155 -14.62 -18.49 5.38
C GLU A 155 -13.96 -19.74 5.98
N GLY A 156 -12.62 -19.77 6.05
CA GLY A 156 -11.87 -20.93 6.55
C GLY A 156 -11.78 -22.09 5.56
N GLU A 157 -12.07 -21.82 4.28
CA GLU A 157 -12.02 -22.79 3.21
C GLU A 157 -10.59 -23.04 2.69
N PRO A 158 -10.33 -24.15 1.96
CA PRO A 158 -9.04 -24.41 1.38
C PRO A 158 -8.61 -23.32 0.39
N ALA A 159 -7.51 -22.63 0.68
CA ALA A 159 -7.04 -21.48 -0.10
C ALA A 159 -5.77 -21.75 -0.91
N SER A 160 -5.26 -22.99 -0.94
CA SER A 160 -3.99 -23.33 -1.58
C SER A 160 -3.98 -23.10 -3.08
N GLU A 161 -5.05 -23.48 -3.78
CA GLU A 161 -5.16 -23.29 -5.23
C GLU A 161 -5.32 -21.80 -5.58
N ALA A 162 -6.17 -21.08 -4.86
CA ALA A 162 -6.32 -19.64 -5.03
C ALA A 162 -5.01 -18.89 -4.76
N LYS A 163 -4.24 -19.32 -3.73
CA LYS A 163 -2.91 -18.79 -3.48
C LYS A 163 -1.96 -19.06 -4.63
N ALA A 164 -1.91 -20.27 -5.16
CA ALA A 164 -1.05 -20.62 -6.27
C ALA A 164 -1.40 -19.82 -7.55
N ALA A 165 -2.68 -19.68 -7.86
CA ALA A 165 -3.17 -18.87 -8.97
C ALA A 165 -2.78 -17.39 -8.81
N ARG A 166 -2.96 -16.83 -7.60
CA ARG A 166 -2.55 -15.48 -7.26
C ARG A 166 -1.05 -15.26 -7.44
N ASP A 167 -0.24 -16.15 -6.91
CA ASP A 167 1.22 -16.05 -6.99
C ASP A 167 1.68 -16.08 -8.46
N ALA A 168 1.10 -16.96 -9.29
CA ALA A 168 1.41 -17.05 -10.72
C ALA A 168 1.00 -15.75 -11.47
N ALA A 169 -0.21 -15.24 -11.23
CA ALA A 169 -0.68 -14.01 -11.85
C ALA A 169 0.16 -12.79 -11.43
N SER A 170 0.48 -12.68 -10.13
CA SER A 170 1.32 -11.61 -9.59
C SER A 170 2.73 -11.60 -10.19
N ALA A 171 3.31 -12.78 -10.45
CA ALA A 171 4.63 -12.86 -11.07
C ALA A 171 4.63 -12.30 -12.51
N LEU A 172 3.58 -12.58 -13.30
CA LEU A 172 3.43 -12.04 -14.66
C LEU A 172 3.25 -10.52 -14.63
N VAL A 173 2.36 -9.99 -13.79
CA VAL A 173 2.15 -8.54 -13.64
C VAL A 173 3.44 -7.85 -13.20
N ALA A 174 4.17 -8.41 -12.24
CA ALA A 174 5.45 -7.83 -11.79
C ALA A 174 6.53 -7.84 -12.89
N ALA A 175 6.52 -8.81 -13.79
CA ALA A 175 7.41 -8.81 -14.95
C ALA A 175 7.04 -7.69 -15.95
N GLN A 176 5.76 -7.49 -16.22
CA GLN A 176 5.26 -6.41 -17.07
C GLN A 176 5.57 -5.03 -16.49
N ASP A 177 5.42 -4.86 -15.17
CA ASP A 177 5.76 -3.61 -14.45
C ASP A 177 7.23 -3.23 -14.65
N LYS A 178 8.14 -4.21 -14.59
CA LYS A 178 9.57 -3.96 -14.81
C LYS A 178 9.85 -3.47 -16.23
N VAL A 179 9.22 -4.09 -17.23
CA VAL A 179 9.38 -3.67 -18.63
C VAL A 179 8.85 -2.25 -18.84
N ILE A 180 7.66 -1.94 -18.33
CA ILE A 180 7.07 -0.60 -18.45
C ILE A 180 7.95 0.44 -17.77
N ALA A 181 8.42 0.18 -16.54
CA ALA A 181 9.29 1.08 -15.81
C ALA A 181 10.62 1.33 -16.55
N GLU A 182 11.23 0.30 -17.13
CA GLU A 182 12.42 0.42 -17.96
C GLU A 182 12.18 1.33 -19.18
N LEU A 183 11.08 1.10 -19.88
CA LEU A 183 10.73 1.86 -21.09
C LEU A 183 10.38 3.32 -20.77
N GLN A 184 9.69 3.57 -19.67
CA GLN A 184 9.42 4.92 -19.17
C GLN A 184 10.72 5.65 -18.81
N GLY A 185 11.68 4.95 -18.21
CA GLY A 185 13.00 5.49 -17.90
C GLY A 185 13.78 5.93 -19.14
N GLN A 186 13.62 5.23 -20.28
CA GLN A 186 14.28 5.59 -21.55
C GLN A 186 13.67 6.84 -22.21
N LEU A 187 12.40 7.18 -21.89
CA LEU A 187 11.72 8.38 -22.37
C LEU A 187 11.87 9.57 -21.40
N ALA A 188 12.43 9.35 -20.23
CA ALA A 188 12.72 10.42 -19.28
C ALA A 188 13.82 11.32 -19.84
N PRO A 189 13.76 12.66 -19.62
CA PRO A 189 14.77 13.62 -20.07
C PRO A 189 16.07 13.45 -19.31
#